data_75e50d5cd0ced3b8eeceedc5c8d34def
#
_entry.id   75e50d5cd0ced3b8eeceedc5c8d34def
#
_cell.length_a   1.000
_cell.length_b   1.000
_cell.length_c   1.000
_cell.angle_alpha   90.00
_cell.angle_beta   90.00
_cell.angle_gamma   90.00
#
_symmetry.space_group_name_H-M   'P 1'
#
loop_
_entity.id
_entity.type
_entity.pdbx_description
1 polymer ?
#
loop_
_entity_poly.entity_id
_entity_poly.type
_entity_poly.pdbx_seq_one_letter_code
_entity_poly.pdbx_strand_id
1 'polypeptide(L)'
;MKYLYQALSVLLIINCGGGGGSSSDSLPVPSQVIAPQPLFKESPIKLIDAVSYYSQACNQPSFQFLIPTKINDDTYIDFIAHFWCDSSTPTEFDDRPVEDALVAYLSDGFGGYNIDNLDVFGSVSAKLGGASRKYSRGDINGDGKDDFAFAMNWEDGRAAYDYDSMVANYAQPSILMSHESGYKIERIGKPDWGHSVQIKGSKVLFGGHSSQAFELIDSTWVDISEQFTDLSFASFLVFDDYIINSVRRNGLQGLELLEKNIVISSLMIEESFKVNFESWNNTGTGNYDELGVYNIRGENYFHGMTTEMCRQDDLIIATINASKLKSGEIIEGGYYSETETDPVVLFAFYQIENKELVEKQIEIIGEEINHNFNFFDCIDVNNDNMSDIVAQVFSQPWNDQDNNQGVPEVYINSGGSYFNLDTSTWPVYSVNDGSQGYLSDVDSNGTFDLVMFPLKANISGDIEIFLSNKNITN
;
A
#
# COMPACT_ATOMS: atom_id res chain seq x y z
N MET A 1 18.85 -35.01 -0.94
CA MET A 1 19.74 -35.34 -2.10
C MET A 1 20.66 -34.16 -2.33
N LYS A 2 21.96 -34.40 -2.47
CA LYS A 2 23.03 -33.41 -2.45
C LYS A 2 22.95 -32.45 -3.66
N TYR A 3 22.97 -31.16 -3.42
CA TYR A 3 23.28 -30.18 -4.47
C TYR A 3 24.72 -29.72 -4.38
N LEU A 4 25.39 -29.84 -5.52
CA LEU A 4 26.80 -29.59 -5.77
C LEU A 4 27.04 -28.07 -5.88
N TYR A 5 27.96 -27.55 -5.09
CA TYR A 5 28.58 -26.26 -5.32
C TYR A 5 29.48 -26.33 -6.55
N GLN A 6 29.22 -25.50 -7.56
CA GLN A 6 30.20 -25.23 -8.62
C GLN A 6 31.04 -24.01 -8.24
N ALA A 7 32.27 -24.28 -7.88
CA ALA A 7 33.29 -23.25 -7.71
C ALA A 7 33.79 -22.79 -9.08
N LEU A 8 33.69 -21.51 -9.37
CA LEU A 8 34.24 -20.90 -10.57
C LEU A 8 35.74 -20.65 -10.36
N SER A 9 36.58 -21.46 -11.03
CA SER A 9 38.04 -21.32 -11.03
C SER A 9 38.44 -20.22 -12.02
N VAL A 10 38.99 -19.11 -11.51
CA VAL A 10 39.64 -18.09 -12.34
C VAL A 10 41.03 -18.57 -12.73
N LEU A 11 41.23 -18.73 -14.02
CA LEU A 11 42.53 -19.15 -14.61
C LEU A 11 43.43 -17.89 -14.73
N LEU A 12 44.51 -17.83 -13.94
CA LEU A 12 45.54 -16.84 -14.08
C LEU A 12 46.50 -17.26 -15.21
N ILE A 13 46.53 -16.54 -16.31
CA ILE A 13 47.56 -16.68 -17.36
C ILE A 13 48.74 -15.81 -16.97
N ILE A 14 49.83 -16.46 -16.58
CA ILE A 14 51.14 -15.83 -16.37
C ILE A 14 51.88 -15.78 -17.71
N ASN A 15 52.06 -14.61 -18.25
CA ASN A 15 52.89 -14.41 -19.45
C ASN A 15 54.33 -14.02 -19.00
N CYS A 16 55.25 -14.92 -19.15
CA CYS A 16 56.69 -14.67 -18.95
C CYS A 16 57.30 -14.10 -20.24
N GLY A 17 57.61 -12.81 -20.24
CA GLY A 17 58.44 -12.15 -21.27
C GLY A 17 59.59 -11.44 -20.58
N GLY A 18 60.80 -11.91 -20.75
CA GLY A 18 62.02 -11.35 -20.17
C GLY A 18 62.50 -10.14 -20.94
N GLY A 19 63.03 -9.13 -20.22
CA GLY A 19 63.72 -7.96 -20.75
C GLY A 19 64.24 -7.11 -19.59
N GLY A 20 65.56 -7.13 -19.38
CA GLY A 20 66.21 -6.45 -18.28
C GLY A 20 66.19 -4.93 -18.40
N GLY A 21 65.96 -4.27 -17.28
CA GLY A 21 66.10 -2.83 -17.08
C GLY A 21 65.87 -2.52 -15.60
N SER A 22 66.96 -2.17 -14.91
CA SER A 22 66.92 -1.77 -13.50
C SER A 22 66.26 -0.39 -13.35
N SER A 23 65.03 -0.35 -12.92
CA SER A 23 64.40 0.80 -12.31
C SER A 23 63.66 0.31 -11.05
N SER A 24 63.86 1.02 -9.96
CA SER A 24 63.17 0.76 -8.68
C SER A 24 61.71 1.10 -8.79
N ASP A 25 60.94 0.21 -9.41
CA ASP A 25 59.49 0.33 -9.46
C ASP A 25 58.93 -0.16 -8.14
N SER A 26 58.36 0.78 -7.39
CA SER A 26 57.46 0.46 -6.28
C SER A 26 56.34 -0.41 -6.84
N LEU A 27 56.18 -1.62 -6.31
CA LEU A 27 55.06 -2.53 -6.61
C LEU A 27 53.75 -1.73 -6.42
N PRO A 28 52.82 -1.79 -7.37
CA PRO A 28 51.52 -1.17 -7.18
C PRO A 28 50.89 -1.78 -5.93
N VAL A 29 50.56 -0.92 -4.98
CA VAL A 29 49.77 -1.32 -3.82
C VAL A 29 48.51 -1.98 -4.37
N PRO A 30 48.17 -3.23 -3.98
CA PRO A 30 46.96 -3.87 -4.45
C PRO A 30 45.78 -2.94 -4.10
N SER A 31 45.04 -2.51 -5.10
CA SER A 31 43.82 -1.75 -4.91
C SER A 31 42.99 -2.52 -3.90
N GLN A 32 42.75 -1.92 -2.73
CA GLN A 32 41.81 -2.50 -1.79
C GLN A 32 40.48 -2.66 -2.53
N VAL A 33 40.02 -3.87 -2.68
CA VAL A 33 38.64 -4.14 -3.12
C VAL A 33 37.76 -3.62 -1.97
N ILE A 34 37.27 -2.40 -2.14
CA ILE A 34 36.30 -1.85 -1.20
C ILE A 34 35.06 -2.74 -1.34
N ALA A 35 34.70 -3.42 -0.27
CA ALA A 35 33.43 -4.18 -0.24
C ALA A 35 32.29 -3.23 -0.64
N PRO A 36 31.34 -3.69 -1.46
CA PRO A 36 30.20 -2.87 -1.83
C PRO A 36 29.48 -2.44 -0.56
N GLN A 37 29.24 -1.12 -0.45
CA GLN A 37 28.50 -0.57 0.68
C GLN A 37 27.06 -1.12 0.67
N PRO A 38 26.49 -1.45 1.83
CA PRO A 38 25.09 -1.84 1.92
C PRO A 38 24.19 -0.70 1.41
N LEU A 39 23.00 -1.06 0.90
CA LEU A 39 22.04 -0.08 0.38
C LEU A 39 21.59 0.86 1.49
N PHE A 40 21.24 0.35 2.65
CA PHE A 40 20.78 1.13 3.79
C PHE A 40 21.81 1.17 4.91
N LYS A 41 21.74 2.21 5.75
CA LYS A 41 22.51 2.29 7.00
C LYS A 41 22.03 1.24 8.00
N GLU A 42 22.94 0.62 8.73
CA GLU A 42 22.60 -0.42 9.71
C GLU A 42 21.83 0.11 10.93
N SER A 43 22.04 1.37 11.30
CA SER A 43 21.39 1.99 12.46
C SER A 43 20.26 2.90 11.99
N PRO A 44 18.99 2.58 12.33
CA PRO A 44 17.86 3.41 11.97
C PRO A 44 17.78 4.69 12.80
N ILE A 45 17.16 5.71 12.25
CA ILE A 45 16.54 6.78 13.02
C ILE A 45 15.28 6.21 13.66
N LYS A 46 15.08 6.46 14.96
CA LYS A 46 13.90 5.97 15.67
C LYS A 46 13.01 7.11 16.09
N LEU A 47 11.75 7.04 15.70
CA LEU A 47 10.73 7.96 16.19
C LEU A 47 10.18 7.41 17.51
N ILE A 48 9.88 8.31 18.44
CA ILE A 48 9.27 7.96 19.72
C ILE A 48 7.97 7.21 19.48
N ASP A 49 7.75 6.13 20.20
CA ASP A 49 6.55 5.32 20.16
C ASP A 49 5.30 6.17 20.48
N ALA A 50 4.50 6.41 19.45
CA ALA A 50 3.25 7.13 19.59
C ALA A 50 2.22 6.36 20.43
N VAL A 51 2.31 5.05 20.47
CA VAL A 51 1.45 4.20 21.31
C VAL A 51 1.62 4.58 22.79
N SER A 52 2.84 4.80 23.24
CA SER A 52 3.10 5.29 24.60
C SER A 52 2.53 6.69 24.83
N TYR A 53 2.49 7.54 23.82
CA TYR A 53 1.90 8.87 23.91
C TYR A 53 0.37 8.82 24.12
N TYR A 54 -0.30 7.88 23.45
CA TYR A 54 -1.75 7.74 23.51
C TYR A 54 -2.25 6.67 24.49
N SER A 55 -1.38 5.89 25.11
CA SER A 55 -1.77 4.79 26.02
C SER A 55 -2.68 5.22 27.18
N GLN A 56 -2.75 6.51 27.50
CA GLN A 56 -3.68 7.07 28.48
C GLN A 56 -5.08 7.38 27.92
N ALA A 57 -5.20 7.54 26.62
CA ALA A 57 -6.44 7.94 25.94
C ALA A 57 -7.03 6.84 25.06
N CYS A 58 -6.27 5.80 24.76
CA CYS A 58 -6.59 4.77 23.81
C CYS A 58 -6.18 3.40 24.34
N ASN A 59 -7.14 2.54 24.57
CA ASN A 59 -6.85 1.15 24.89
C ASN A 59 -6.53 0.39 23.62
N GLN A 60 -5.33 -0.21 23.50
CA GLN A 60 -4.89 -0.99 22.35
C GLN A 60 -4.92 -0.22 21.02
N PRO A 61 -4.08 0.81 20.84
CA PRO A 61 -3.96 1.52 19.58
C PRO A 61 -3.40 0.59 18.48
N SER A 62 -3.98 0.67 17.29
CA SER A 62 -3.55 -0.03 16.10
C SER A 62 -3.14 0.99 15.04
N PHE A 63 -1.94 0.85 14.50
CA PHE A 63 -1.51 1.66 13.37
C PHE A 63 -2.40 1.40 12.16
N GLN A 64 -2.89 2.46 11.54
CA GLN A 64 -3.59 2.40 10.26
C GLN A 64 -2.74 2.95 9.13
N PHE A 65 -2.20 4.15 9.31
CA PHE A 65 -1.35 4.81 8.33
C PHE A 65 -0.18 5.52 9.01
N LEU A 66 0.93 5.55 8.30
CA LEU A 66 2.01 6.49 8.53
C LEU A 66 2.20 7.28 7.23
N ILE A 67 1.84 8.54 7.24
CA ILE A 67 1.76 9.39 6.06
C ILE A 67 2.98 10.31 6.03
N PRO A 68 3.90 10.15 5.06
CA PRO A 68 5.00 11.08 4.87
C PRO A 68 4.47 12.39 4.27
N THR A 69 4.88 13.51 4.84
CA THR A 69 4.47 14.84 4.37
C THR A 69 5.49 15.91 4.77
N LYS A 70 5.42 17.09 4.21
CA LYS A 70 6.19 18.28 4.65
C LYS A 70 5.26 19.25 5.37
N ILE A 71 5.39 19.32 6.70
CA ILE A 71 4.64 20.25 7.55
C ILE A 71 5.47 21.50 7.79
N ASN A 72 6.75 21.34 8.08
CA ASN A 72 7.70 22.43 8.22
C ASN A 72 8.62 22.56 6.98
N ASP A 73 9.43 23.59 6.93
CA ASP A 73 10.30 23.91 5.77
C ASP A 73 11.72 23.31 5.91
N ASP A 74 11.95 22.33 6.79
CA ASP A 74 13.26 21.68 6.91
C ASP A 74 13.52 20.66 5.79
N THR A 75 14.71 20.01 5.82
CA THR A 75 15.11 19.07 4.77
C THR A 75 14.54 17.67 4.93
N TYR A 76 14.10 17.31 6.14
CA TYR A 76 13.54 15.99 6.42
C TYR A 76 12.03 15.97 6.21
N ILE A 77 11.50 14.80 5.88
CA ILE A 77 10.06 14.56 5.81
C ILE A 77 9.51 14.44 7.23
N ASP A 78 8.38 15.09 7.48
CA ASP A 78 7.56 14.90 8.66
C ASP A 78 6.60 13.71 8.46
N PHE A 79 5.97 13.24 9.55
CA PHE A 79 5.02 12.16 9.47
C PHE A 79 3.74 12.47 10.24
N ILE A 80 2.62 12.06 9.67
CA ILE A 80 1.33 11.98 10.35
C ILE A 80 0.98 10.51 10.53
N ALA A 81 0.91 10.04 11.76
CA ALA A 81 0.44 8.70 12.08
C ALA A 81 -1.04 8.74 12.43
N HIS A 82 -1.82 7.82 11.88
CA HIS A 82 -3.21 7.57 12.24
C HIS A 82 -3.33 6.25 12.96
N PHE A 83 -3.91 6.28 14.15
CA PHE A 83 -4.17 5.13 14.99
C PHE A 83 -5.66 4.92 15.13
N TRP A 84 -6.07 3.69 15.03
CA TRP A 84 -7.36 3.23 15.47
C TRP A 84 -7.26 2.69 16.89
N CYS A 85 -8.13 3.12 17.77
CA CYS A 85 -8.18 2.69 19.15
C CYS A 85 -9.26 1.62 19.29
N ASP A 86 -8.85 0.37 19.37
CA ASP A 86 -9.80 -0.70 19.65
C ASP A 86 -10.23 -0.62 21.12
N SER A 87 -11.53 -0.72 21.35
CA SER A 87 -12.11 -0.83 22.67
C SER A 87 -11.94 -2.26 23.19
N SER A 88 -10.72 -2.59 23.53
CA SER A 88 -10.19 -3.85 23.95
C SER A 88 -11.02 -4.68 24.92
N THR A 89 -12.02 -5.26 24.55
CA THR A 89 -12.46 -6.61 24.86
C THR A 89 -13.55 -6.90 23.86
N PRO A 90 -13.42 -7.86 22.97
CA PRO A 90 -14.53 -8.34 22.18
C PRO A 90 -15.50 -9.10 23.09
N THR A 91 -16.15 -8.39 23.97
CA THR A 91 -17.37 -8.86 24.57
C THR A 91 -18.44 -8.44 23.59
N GLU A 92 -19.08 -9.43 22.98
CA GLU A 92 -20.31 -9.36 22.25
C GLU A 92 -20.96 -7.96 22.32
N PHE A 93 -20.87 -7.17 21.20
CA PHE A 93 -21.60 -5.92 21.05
C PHE A 93 -21.21 -4.76 21.99
N ASP A 94 -19.94 -4.37 21.94
CA ASP A 94 -19.52 -3.23 22.73
C ASP A 94 -20.03 -1.91 22.14
N ASP A 95 -20.82 -1.20 22.93
CA ASP A 95 -21.46 0.08 22.60
C ASP A 95 -20.50 1.28 22.63
N ARG A 96 -19.19 1.05 22.72
CA ARG A 96 -18.20 2.14 22.83
C ARG A 96 -17.85 2.70 21.47
N PRO A 97 -17.80 4.03 21.32
CA PRO A 97 -17.33 4.65 20.09
C PRO A 97 -15.89 4.21 19.81
N VAL A 98 -15.60 3.92 18.54
CA VAL A 98 -14.23 3.74 18.08
C VAL A 98 -13.55 5.11 18.17
N GLU A 99 -12.54 5.20 19.01
CA GLU A 99 -11.70 6.38 19.07
C GLU A 99 -10.54 6.19 18.12
N ASP A 100 -10.30 7.17 17.27
CA ASP A 100 -9.09 7.30 16.48
C ASP A 100 -8.21 8.40 17.04
N ALA A 101 -6.96 8.43 16.61
CA ALA A 101 -6.02 9.45 17.01
C ALA A 101 -5.02 9.75 15.89
N LEU A 102 -4.69 11.03 15.74
CA LEU A 102 -3.60 11.49 14.88
C LEU A 102 -2.41 11.93 15.72
N VAL A 103 -1.22 11.59 15.24
CA VAL A 103 0.06 12.03 15.83
C VAL A 103 0.91 12.65 14.74
N ALA A 104 1.31 13.90 14.93
CA ALA A 104 2.27 14.56 14.07
C ALA A 104 3.69 14.43 14.63
N TYR A 105 4.58 13.87 13.85
CA TYR A 105 6.01 13.83 14.11
C TYR A 105 6.69 14.89 13.26
N LEU A 106 7.19 15.94 13.89
CA LEU A 106 7.95 16.99 13.23
C LEU A 106 9.44 16.70 13.30
N SER A 107 10.09 16.74 12.17
CA SER A 107 11.54 16.70 12.06
C SER A 107 12.19 17.94 12.66
N ASP A 108 13.37 17.80 13.22
CA ASP A 108 14.25 18.90 13.63
C ASP A 108 15.26 19.32 12.56
N GLY A 109 15.16 18.73 11.34
CA GLY A 109 16.07 18.96 10.23
C GLY A 109 17.44 18.27 10.35
N PHE A 110 17.68 17.48 11.42
CA PHE A 110 18.93 16.78 11.70
C PHE A 110 18.74 15.27 11.94
N GLY A 111 17.54 14.76 11.69
CA GLY A 111 17.19 13.36 11.91
C GLY A 111 16.58 13.08 13.29
N GLY A 112 16.32 14.10 14.11
CA GLY A 112 15.50 14.00 15.30
C GLY A 112 14.05 14.30 14.99
N TYR A 113 13.11 13.72 15.79
CA TYR A 113 11.67 13.92 15.62
C TYR A 113 11.01 14.20 16.95
N ASN A 114 10.08 15.13 16.96
CA ASN A 114 9.27 15.49 18.12
C ASN A 114 7.78 15.37 17.78
N ILE A 115 6.97 14.97 18.75
CA ILE A 115 5.51 14.98 18.59
C ILE A 115 5.01 16.39 18.89
N ASP A 116 4.29 16.98 17.95
CA ASP A 116 3.68 18.30 18.09
C ASP A 116 2.28 18.40 17.45
N ASN A 117 1.30 17.79 18.09
CA ASN A 117 -0.08 17.86 17.65
C ASN A 117 -0.69 19.26 17.81
N LEU A 118 -0.23 20.03 18.80
CA LEU A 118 -0.83 21.34 19.07
C LEU A 118 -0.53 22.34 17.95
N ASP A 119 0.71 22.39 17.51
CA ASP A 119 1.10 23.29 16.42
C ASP A 119 0.55 22.79 15.07
N VAL A 120 0.50 21.47 14.84
CA VAL A 120 0.06 20.90 13.56
C VAL A 120 -1.46 20.89 13.40
N PHE A 121 -2.21 20.50 14.43
CA PHE A 121 -3.66 20.31 14.33
C PHE A 121 -4.47 21.33 15.17
N GLY A 122 -3.80 22.24 15.89
CA GLY A 122 -4.46 23.13 16.83
C GLY A 122 -5.05 22.44 18.05
N SER A 123 -4.76 21.17 18.27
CA SER A 123 -5.26 20.34 19.36
C SER A 123 -4.30 19.23 19.72
N VAL A 124 -4.11 18.98 21.00
CA VAL A 124 -3.33 17.80 21.49
C VAL A 124 -4.03 16.48 21.18
N SER A 125 -5.36 16.50 21.01
CA SER A 125 -6.18 15.33 20.67
C SER A 125 -6.86 15.55 19.32
N ALA A 126 -6.14 15.25 18.25
CA ALA A 126 -6.67 15.33 16.90
C ALA A 126 -7.27 13.98 16.47
N LYS A 127 -8.42 13.99 15.81
CA LYS A 127 -9.16 12.79 15.42
C LYS A 127 -9.80 12.97 14.05
N LEU A 128 -9.70 11.93 13.19
CA LEU A 128 -10.43 11.88 11.92
C LEU A 128 -11.92 11.58 12.13
N GLY A 129 -12.27 10.87 13.20
CA GLY A 129 -13.64 10.53 13.55
C GLY A 129 -14.03 9.11 13.18
N GLY A 130 -13.08 8.21 13.05
CA GLY A 130 -13.33 6.80 12.81
C GLY A 130 -12.18 6.07 12.13
N ALA A 131 -12.40 4.82 11.76
CA ALA A 131 -11.42 4.02 11.05
C ALA A 131 -11.41 4.34 9.56
N SER A 132 -10.24 4.32 8.95
CA SER A 132 -10.08 4.39 7.50
C SER A 132 -9.14 3.29 7.01
N ARG A 133 -9.41 2.78 5.81
CA ARG A 133 -8.54 1.77 5.16
C ARG A 133 -7.73 2.33 4.02
N LYS A 134 -8.11 3.49 3.50
CA LYS A 134 -7.44 4.14 2.37
C LYS A 134 -7.45 5.64 2.53
N TYR A 135 -6.37 6.24 2.06
CA TYR A 135 -6.29 7.69 1.88
C TYR A 135 -5.80 8.00 0.46
N SER A 136 -6.06 9.22 0.03
CA SER A 136 -5.50 9.81 -1.19
C SER A 136 -4.79 11.10 -0.84
N ARG A 137 -3.75 11.42 -1.59
CA ARG A 137 -2.90 12.59 -1.44
C ARG A 137 -3.05 13.51 -2.64
N GLY A 138 -3.09 14.82 -2.42
CA GLY A 138 -3.12 15.84 -3.48
C GLY A 138 -3.23 17.24 -2.91
N ASP A 139 -3.01 18.24 -3.74
CA ASP A 139 -3.20 19.66 -3.37
C ASP A 139 -4.61 20.10 -3.79
N ILE A 140 -5.54 20.09 -2.84
CA ILE A 140 -6.97 20.37 -3.08
C ILE A 140 -7.21 21.89 -3.12
N ASN A 141 -6.53 22.62 -2.26
CA ASN A 141 -6.75 24.05 -2.07
C ASN A 141 -5.82 24.93 -2.92
N GLY A 142 -4.85 24.34 -3.64
CA GLY A 142 -3.94 25.02 -4.55
C GLY A 142 -2.83 25.81 -3.83
N ASP A 143 -2.50 25.45 -2.57
CA ASP A 143 -1.47 26.16 -1.79
C ASP A 143 -0.06 25.58 -1.97
N GLY A 144 0.08 24.49 -2.75
CA GLY A 144 1.33 23.82 -3.06
C GLY A 144 1.76 22.81 -1.99
N LYS A 145 0.93 22.54 -0.99
CA LYS A 145 1.13 21.52 0.03
C LYS A 145 0.19 20.34 -0.19
N ASP A 146 0.54 19.21 0.39
CA ASP A 146 -0.31 18.03 0.30
C ASP A 146 -1.50 18.12 1.26
N ASP A 147 -2.67 17.84 0.73
CA ASP A 147 -3.87 17.52 1.47
C ASP A 147 -4.12 16.02 1.43
N PHE A 148 -4.87 15.49 2.39
CA PHE A 148 -5.18 14.07 2.48
C PHE A 148 -6.67 13.86 2.67
N ALA A 149 -7.25 12.99 1.86
CA ALA A 149 -8.63 12.56 1.98
C ALA A 149 -8.71 11.11 2.42
N PHE A 150 -9.60 10.78 3.35
CA PHE A 150 -9.74 9.47 3.95
C PHE A 150 -11.12 8.89 3.68
N ALA A 151 -11.15 7.69 3.10
CA ALA A 151 -12.36 6.89 2.99
C ALA A 151 -12.65 6.24 4.36
N MET A 152 -13.66 6.75 5.06
CA MET A 152 -13.98 6.33 6.42
C MET A 152 -14.93 5.13 6.42
N ASN A 153 -14.69 4.17 7.29
CA ASN A 153 -15.49 2.95 7.38
C ASN A 153 -16.60 3.06 8.43
N TRP A 154 -16.27 3.40 9.69
CA TRP A 154 -17.22 3.48 10.80
C TRP A 154 -16.68 4.31 11.95
N GLU A 155 -17.59 4.83 12.76
CA GLU A 155 -17.28 5.58 13.98
C GLU A 155 -17.33 4.73 15.26
N ASP A 156 -18.04 3.60 15.26
CA ASP A 156 -18.11 2.68 16.38
C ASP A 156 -18.05 1.21 15.96
N GLY A 157 -17.64 0.35 16.88
CA GLY A 157 -17.44 -1.08 16.64
C GLY A 157 -18.74 -1.91 16.47
N ARG A 158 -19.93 -1.30 16.56
CA ARG A 158 -21.21 -2.00 16.42
C ARG A 158 -21.56 -2.38 14.99
N ALA A 159 -20.94 -1.71 14.03
CA ALA A 159 -21.31 -1.79 12.62
C ALA A 159 -21.24 -3.21 12.02
N ALA A 160 -20.65 -4.17 12.71
CA ALA A 160 -20.36 -5.47 12.11
C ALA A 160 -21.56 -6.43 11.98
N TYR A 161 -22.72 -6.19 12.65
CA TYR A 161 -23.73 -7.25 12.80
C TYR A 161 -25.20 -6.90 12.51
N ASP A 162 -25.54 -5.63 12.30
CA ASP A 162 -26.92 -5.23 11.97
C ASP A 162 -26.91 -4.15 10.87
N TYR A 163 -27.32 -4.53 9.67
CA TYR A 163 -27.29 -3.66 8.50
C TYR A 163 -28.11 -2.37 8.66
N ASP A 164 -29.24 -2.43 9.33
CA ASP A 164 -30.09 -1.26 9.52
C ASP A 164 -29.55 -0.30 10.60
N SER A 165 -28.85 -0.82 11.60
CA SER A 165 -28.14 0.00 12.59
C SER A 165 -26.74 0.42 12.10
N MET A 166 -26.13 -0.31 11.16
CA MET A 166 -24.85 0.04 10.54
C MET A 166 -24.88 1.44 9.92
N VAL A 167 -25.92 1.75 9.13
CA VAL A 167 -26.02 3.02 8.40
C VAL A 167 -26.06 4.23 9.33
N ALA A 168 -26.56 4.08 10.55
CA ALA A 168 -26.64 5.16 11.54
C ALA A 168 -25.29 5.49 12.20
N ASN A 169 -24.31 4.59 12.09
CA ASN A 169 -23.02 4.65 12.79
C ASN A 169 -21.81 4.79 11.86
N TYR A 170 -22.03 5.02 10.56
CA TYR A 170 -20.93 5.28 9.65
C TYR A 170 -20.29 6.63 9.89
N ALA A 171 -18.98 6.68 9.69
CA ALA A 171 -18.22 7.92 9.74
C ALA A 171 -18.39 8.76 8.47
N GLN A 172 -18.34 10.06 8.61
CA GLN A 172 -18.24 10.98 7.47
C GLN A 172 -16.84 10.90 6.87
N PRO A 173 -16.71 10.99 5.53
CA PRO A 173 -15.41 11.17 4.90
C PRO A 173 -14.67 12.37 5.50
N SER A 174 -13.37 12.19 5.75
CA SER A 174 -12.54 13.18 6.44
C SER A 174 -11.40 13.64 5.57
N ILE A 175 -11.05 14.92 5.68
CA ILE A 175 -9.98 15.57 4.96
C ILE A 175 -9.05 16.24 5.96
N LEU A 176 -7.75 16.02 5.81
CA LEU A 176 -6.72 16.88 6.38
C LEU A 176 -6.37 17.93 5.35
N MET A 177 -6.87 19.14 5.53
CA MET A 177 -6.61 20.27 4.67
C MET A 177 -5.40 21.03 5.17
N SER A 178 -4.39 21.17 4.33
CA SER A 178 -3.20 21.97 4.63
C SER A 178 -3.52 23.45 4.81
N HIS A 179 -2.74 24.10 5.64
CA HIS A 179 -2.74 25.56 5.79
C HIS A 179 -1.33 26.05 6.18
N GLU A 180 -1.16 27.32 6.49
CA GLU A 180 0.16 27.96 6.67
C GLU A 180 1.11 27.19 7.61
N SER A 181 0.63 26.63 8.72
CA SER A 181 1.47 25.99 9.74
C SER A 181 1.07 24.55 10.12
N GLY A 182 0.18 23.92 9.37
CA GLY A 182 -0.28 22.57 9.73
C GLY A 182 -1.51 22.12 8.96
N TYR A 183 -2.43 21.45 9.65
CA TYR A 183 -3.61 20.84 9.04
C TYR A 183 -4.88 21.16 9.80
N LYS A 184 -5.95 21.40 9.06
CA LYS A 184 -7.31 21.46 9.56
C LYS A 184 -8.04 20.16 9.20
N ILE A 185 -8.69 19.55 10.19
CA ILE A 185 -9.53 18.38 9.96
C ILE A 185 -10.92 18.85 9.55
N GLU A 186 -11.37 18.44 8.37
CA GLU A 186 -12.70 18.74 7.86
C GLU A 186 -13.46 17.43 7.61
N ARG A 187 -14.73 17.38 8.00
CA ARG A 187 -15.62 16.26 7.70
C ARG A 187 -16.63 16.72 6.67
N ILE A 188 -16.78 15.99 5.59
CA ILE A 188 -17.63 16.36 4.47
C ILE A 188 -18.60 15.24 4.12
N GLY A 189 -19.69 15.60 3.43
CA GLY A 189 -20.66 14.63 2.92
C GLY A 189 -21.51 13.96 3.99
N LYS A 190 -21.97 12.79 3.68
CA LYS A 190 -22.81 11.96 4.55
C LYS A 190 -22.00 10.79 5.11
N PRO A 191 -22.34 10.32 6.32
CA PRO A 191 -21.80 9.07 6.81
C PRO A 191 -22.04 7.93 5.81
N ASP A 192 -20.99 7.17 5.48
CA ASP A 192 -21.05 6.04 4.58
C ASP A 192 -19.94 5.04 4.87
N TRP A 193 -20.06 3.85 4.35
CA TRP A 193 -19.02 2.85 4.40
C TRP A 193 -18.11 3.02 3.17
N GLY A 194 -17.12 3.88 3.29
CA GLY A 194 -16.16 4.19 2.23
C GLY A 194 -14.93 3.29 2.27
N HIS A 195 -14.49 2.82 1.11
CA HIS A 195 -13.30 1.98 0.99
C HIS A 195 -12.28 2.51 0.00
N SER A 196 -12.67 3.43 -0.86
CA SER A 196 -11.76 4.02 -1.85
C SER A 196 -11.94 5.52 -1.90
N VAL A 197 -10.87 6.22 -2.21
CA VAL A 197 -10.86 7.67 -2.32
C VAL A 197 -9.80 8.12 -3.31
N GLN A 198 -10.09 9.16 -4.07
CA GLN A 198 -9.16 9.82 -4.97
C GLN A 198 -9.29 11.33 -4.88
N ILE A 199 -8.16 12.03 -4.92
CA ILE A 199 -8.06 13.48 -5.08
C ILE A 199 -7.65 13.77 -6.53
N LYS A 200 -8.34 14.71 -7.16
CA LYS A 200 -7.99 15.22 -8.48
C LYS A 200 -8.17 16.74 -8.53
N GLY A 201 -7.07 17.48 -8.38
CA GLY A 201 -7.12 18.93 -8.18
C GLY A 201 -8.03 19.29 -7.00
N SER A 202 -8.96 20.23 -7.17
CA SER A 202 -9.90 20.64 -6.12
C SER A 202 -11.04 19.63 -5.84
N LYS A 203 -11.03 18.45 -6.47
CA LYS A 203 -12.08 17.45 -6.33
C LYS A 203 -11.63 16.27 -5.47
N VAL A 204 -12.55 15.79 -4.64
CA VAL A 204 -12.37 14.58 -3.84
C VAL A 204 -13.54 13.64 -4.11
N LEU A 205 -13.23 12.40 -4.48
CA LEU A 205 -14.19 11.38 -4.81
C LEU A 205 -14.05 10.20 -3.87
N PHE A 206 -15.17 9.69 -3.37
CA PHE A 206 -15.24 8.55 -2.46
C PHE A 206 -16.10 7.44 -3.06
N GLY A 207 -15.56 6.22 -3.05
CA GLY A 207 -16.29 5.01 -3.39
C GLY A 207 -16.64 4.23 -2.13
N GLY A 208 -17.90 3.82 -2.04
CA GLY A 208 -18.44 3.15 -0.87
C GLY A 208 -19.76 2.47 -1.19
N HIS A 209 -20.67 2.35 -0.20
CA HIS A 209 -22.05 1.94 -0.47
C HIS A 209 -22.79 2.96 -1.34
N SER A 210 -22.48 4.23 -1.18
CA SER A 210 -22.86 5.28 -2.10
C SER A 210 -21.62 6.05 -2.58
N SER A 211 -21.62 6.44 -3.84
CA SER A 211 -20.60 7.33 -4.36
C SER A 211 -20.83 8.74 -3.86
N GLN A 212 -19.78 9.38 -3.35
CA GLN A 212 -19.82 10.78 -2.95
C GLN A 212 -18.68 11.52 -3.61
N ALA A 213 -18.94 12.73 -4.11
CA ALA A 213 -17.92 13.56 -4.72
C ALA A 213 -18.14 15.04 -4.37
N PHE A 214 -17.07 15.74 -4.08
CA PHE A 214 -17.08 17.13 -3.66
C PHE A 214 -16.01 17.91 -4.40
N GLU A 215 -16.28 19.16 -4.67
CA GLU A 215 -15.32 20.11 -5.24
C GLU A 215 -15.18 21.31 -4.31
N LEU A 216 -13.95 21.70 -4.04
CA LEU A 216 -13.64 22.91 -3.28
C LEU A 216 -13.67 24.12 -4.21
N ILE A 217 -14.69 24.98 -4.06
CA ILE A 217 -14.85 26.22 -4.85
C ILE A 217 -14.92 27.40 -3.88
N ASP A 218 -14.02 28.36 -4.03
CA ASP A 218 -13.96 29.55 -3.17
C ASP A 218 -14.01 29.19 -1.66
N SER A 219 -13.23 28.21 -1.25
CA SER A 219 -13.15 27.67 0.12
C SER A 219 -14.46 27.06 0.64
N THR A 220 -15.34 26.64 -0.25
CA THR A 220 -16.62 26.01 0.10
C THR A 220 -16.73 24.66 -0.62
N TRP A 221 -17.10 23.61 0.12
CA TRP A 221 -17.38 22.31 -0.45
C TRP A 221 -18.72 22.29 -1.16
N VAL A 222 -18.69 21.95 -2.44
CA VAL A 222 -19.87 21.78 -3.29
C VAL A 222 -20.05 20.29 -3.60
N ASP A 223 -21.22 19.76 -3.29
CA ASP A 223 -21.58 18.39 -3.62
C ASP A 223 -21.78 18.24 -5.14
N ILE A 224 -20.96 17.40 -5.76
CA ILE A 224 -21.00 17.08 -7.19
C ILE A 224 -21.25 15.58 -7.42
N SER A 225 -21.77 14.87 -6.42
CA SER A 225 -21.96 13.41 -6.45
C SER A 225 -22.82 12.94 -7.63
N GLU A 226 -23.78 13.76 -8.09
CA GLU A 226 -24.60 13.43 -9.26
C GLU A 226 -23.78 13.25 -10.56
N GLN A 227 -22.55 13.79 -10.61
CA GLN A 227 -21.64 13.64 -11.74
C GLN A 227 -20.83 12.35 -11.71
N PHE A 228 -20.83 11.64 -10.56
CA PHE A 228 -19.98 10.49 -10.29
C PHE A 228 -20.78 9.39 -9.60
N THR A 229 -21.60 8.68 -10.35
CA THR A 229 -22.36 7.54 -9.83
C THR A 229 -21.55 6.24 -9.96
N ASP A 230 -21.82 5.30 -9.07
CA ASP A 230 -21.27 3.94 -9.12
C ASP A 230 -19.74 3.83 -9.03
N LEU A 231 -19.08 4.75 -8.29
CA LEU A 231 -17.66 4.59 -7.98
C LEU A 231 -17.43 3.30 -7.17
N SER A 232 -16.44 2.54 -7.56
CA SER A 232 -16.13 1.28 -6.88
C SER A 232 -15.72 1.49 -5.42
N PHE A 233 -16.26 0.69 -4.54
CA PHE A 233 -15.78 0.62 -3.18
C PHE A 233 -14.36 0.03 -3.09
N ALA A 234 -13.95 -0.81 -4.04
CA ALA A 234 -12.64 -1.45 -4.02
C ALA A 234 -11.53 -0.50 -4.47
N SER A 235 -11.60 -0.03 -5.70
CA SER A 235 -10.62 0.91 -6.26
C SER A 235 -11.16 1.61 -7.51
N PHE A 236 -10.73 2.84 -7.72
CA PHE A 236 -10.94 3.57 -8.98
C PHE A 236 -9.80 4.56 -9.21
N LEU A 237 -9.58 4.95 -10.47
CA LEU A 237 -8.64 6.01 -10.86
C LEU A 237 -9.36 7.11 -11.61
N VAL A 238 -9.02 8.36 -11.30
CA VAL A 238 -9.61 9.54 -11.92
C VAL A 238 -8.62 10.19 -12.88
N PHE A 239 -9.03 10.35 -14.13
CA PHE A 239 -8.35 11.10 -15.19
C PHE A 239 -9.10 12.40 -15.47
N ASP A 240 -8.60 13.23 -16.37
CA ASP A 240 -9.27 14.48 -16.71
C ASP A 240 -10.66 14.23 -17.33
N ASP A 241 -10.73 13.28 -18.27
CA ASP A 241 -11.95 12.97 -19.02
C ASP A 241 -12.59 11.63 -18.64
N TYR A 242 -11.88 10.78 -17.87
CA TYR A 242 -12.26 9.39 -17.63
C TYR A 242 -12.13 8.99 -16.16
N ILE A 243 -12.89 7.97 -15.81
CA ILE A 243 -12.70 7.20 -14.58
C ILE A 243 -12.51 5.73 -14.97
N ILE A 244 -11.52 5.08 -14.40
CA ILE A 244 -11.40 3.63 -14.43
C ILE A 244 -11.91 3.09 -13.11
N ASN A 245 -12.86 2.20 -13.19
CA ASN A 245 -13.59 1.68 -12.05
C ASN A 245 -13.38 0.16 -11.95
N SER A 246 -12.97 -0.32 -10.79
CA SER A 246 -12.94 -1.75 -10.50
C SER A 246 -14.37 -2.24 -10.28
N VAL A 247 -14.75 -3.35 -10.88
CA VAL A 247 -16.13 -3.86 -10.85
C VAL A 247 -16.16 -5.31 -10.43
N ARG A 248 -17.09 -5.63 -9.52
CA ARG A 248 -17.45 -7.00 -9.17
C ARG A 248 -18.97 -7.10 -9.07
N ARG A 249 -19.62 -7.73 -10.03
CA ARG A 249 -21.08 -7.92 -10.03
C ARG A 249 -21.52 -9.11 -10.88
N ASN A 250 -22.51 -9.87 -10.42
CA ASN A 250 -23.16 -10.92 -11.20
C ASN A 250 -22.21 -11.93 -11.85
N GLY A 251 -21.16 -12.37 -11.14
CA GLY A 251 -20.17 -13.29 -11.70
C GLY A 251 -19.18 -12.65 -12.67
N LEU A 252 -19.20 -11.32 -12.82
CA LEU A 252 -18.23 -10.54 -13.61
C LEU A 252 -17.27 -9.81 -12.69
N GLN A 253 -16.00 -9.79 -13.04
CA GLN A 253 -14.97 -9.01 -12.37
C GLN A 253 -14.10 -8.32 -13.42
N GLY A 254 -13.59 -7.14 -13.12
CA GLY A 254 -12.71 -6.46 -14.06
C GLY A 254 -12.74 -4.95 -13.91
N LEU A 255 -12.52 -4.27 -15.00
CA LEU A 255 -12.44 -2.82 -15.07
C LEU A 255 -13.45 -2.25 -16.07
N GLU A 256 -14.05 -1.13 -15.70
CA GLU A 256 -14.87 -0.30 -16.57
C GLU A 256 -14.20 1.06 -16.78
N LEU A 257 -14.19 1.54 -18.02
CA LEU A 257 -13.81 2.90 -18.37
C LEU A 257 -15.08 3.73 -18.53
N LEU A 258 -15.20 4.79 -17.76
CA LEU A 258 -16.33 5.70 -17.77
C LEU A 258 -15.91 7.07 -18.30
N GLU A 259 -16.71 7.63 -19.20
CA GLU A 259 -16.70 9.05 -19.56
C GLU A 259 -17.89 9.70 -18.85
N LYS A 260 -17.62 10.54 -17.85
CA LYS A 260 -18.63 10.98 -16.89
C LYS A 260 -19.25 9.78 -16.15
N ASN A 261 -20.55 9.50 -16.34
CA ASN A 261 -21.26 8.37 -15.73
C ASN A 261 -21.63 7.27 -16.75
N ILE A 262 -21.05 7.30 -17.94
CA ILE A 262 -21.37 6.36 -19.00
C ILE A 262 -20.19 5.40 -19.18
N VAL A 263 -20.44 4.11 -19.03
CA VAL A 263 -19.46 3.08 -19.36
C VAL A 263 -19.27 3.07 -20.88
N ILE A 264 -18.05 3.38 -21.31
CA ILE A 264 -17.70 3.44 -22.75
C ILE A 264 -16.84 2.24 -23.20
N SER A 265 -16.14 1.61 -22.24
CA SER A 265 -15.37 0.40 -22.47
C SER A 265 -15.33 -0.45 -21.19
N SER A 266 -15.17 -1.75 -21.33
CA SER A 266 -15.01 -2.66 -20.20
C SER A 266 -14.11 -3.84 -20.56
N LEU A 267 -13.29 -4.26 -19.60
CA LEU A 267 -12.54 -5.51 -19.65
C LEU A 267 -12.98 -6.35 -18.48
N MET A 268 -13.75 -7.40 -18.76
CA MET A 268 -14.34 -8.26 -17.75
C MET A 268 -13.81 -9.67 -17.89
N ILE A 269 -13.57 -10.29 -16.72
CA ILE A 269 -13.30 -11.71 -16.59
C ILE A 269 -14.59 -12.35 -16.09
N GLU A 270 -15.12 -13.30 -16.85
CA GLU A 270 -16.32 -14.02 -16.49
C GLU A 270 -16.00 -15.20 -15.57
N GLU A 271 -16.92 -15.50 -14.66
CA GLU A 271 -16.90 -16.72 -13.87
C GLU A 271 -16.99 -17.94 -14.80
N SER A 272 -15.99 -18.81 -14.74
CA SER A 272 -15.92 -19.98 -15.59
C SER A 272 -16.86 -21.10 -15.12
N PHE A 273 -16.85 -21.32 -13.82
CA PHE A 273 -17.70 -22.31 -13.12
C PHE A 273 -17.73 -22.03 -11.63
N LYS A 274 -18.48 -22.84 -10.88
CA LYS A 274 -18.57 -22.76 -9.42
C LYS A 274 -18.06 -24.01 -8.75
N VAL A 275 -17.61 -23.82 -7.52
CA VAL A 275 -17.14 -24.87 -6.62
C VAL A 275 -17.80 -24.72 -5.25
N ASN A 276 -17.69 -25.73 -4.42
CA ASN A 276 -18.07 -25.68 -3.02
C ASN A 276 -16.84 -25.30 -2.20
N PHE A 277 -16.92 -24.23 -1.43
CA PHE A 277 -15.77 -23.68 -0.69
C PHE A 277 -16.09 -23.50 0.79
N GLU A 278 -15.29 -24.06 1.67
CA GLU A 278 -15.39 -23.88 3.11
C GLU A 278 -14.54 -22.68 3.53
N SER A 279 -15.20 -21.60 3.91
CA SER A 279 -14.54 -20.39 4.38
C SER A 279 -14.26 -20.42 5.89
N TRP A 280 -13.33 -19.59 6.36
CA TRP A 280 -12.98 -19.42 7.78
C TRP A 280 -14.19 -19.09 8.68
N ASN A 281 -15.19 -18.40 8.14
CA ASN A 281 -16.39 -18.03 8.88
C ASN A 281 -17.30 -19.24 9.20
N ASN A 282 -17.08 -20.37 8.54
CA ASN A 282 -17.86 -21.60 8.69
C ASN A 282 -17.14 -22.70 9.48
N THR A 283 -16.13 -22.34 10.27
CA THR A 283 -15.31 -23.28 11.02
C THR A 283 -16.17 -24.21 11.90
N GLY A 284 -16.23 -25.48 11.55
CA GLY A 284 -16.80 -26.55 12.37
C GLY A 284 -18.18 -27.05 11.99
N THR A 285 -18.81 -26.57 10.92
CA THR A 285 -20.15 -27.02 10.52
C THR A 285 -20.22 -27.83 9.23
N GLY A 286 -19.13 -27.89 8.45
CA GLY A 286 -19.13 -28.54 7.13
C GLY A 286 -20.05 -27.85 6.11
N ASN A 287 -20.35 -26.59 6.33
CA ASN A 287 -21.11 -25.79 5.38
C ASN A 287 -20.17 -25.21 4.34
N TYR A 288 -20.47 -25.49 3.09
CA TYR A 288 -19.76 -24.95 1.93
C TYR A 288 -20.64 -23.93 1.25
N ASP A 289 -20.05 -22.80 0.89
CA ASP A 289 -20.69 -21.78 0.06
C ASP A 289 -20.26 -21.98 -1.40
N GLU A 290 -21.13 -21.62 -2.33
CA GLU A 290 -20.75 -21.60 -3.75
C GLU A 290 -19.78 -20.43 -4.02
N LEU A 291 -18.59 -20.76 -4.53
CA LEU A 291 -17.57 -19.81 -4.90
C LEU A 291 -17.29 -19.85 -6.39
N GLY A 292 -17.19 -18.69 -7.03
CA GLY A 292 -16.85 -18.56 -8.44
C GLY A 292 -15.37 -18.82 -8.69
N VAL A 293 -15.07 -19.51 -9.78
CA VAL A 293 -13.75 -19.73 -10.33
C VAL A 293 -13.59 -18.95 -11.62
N TYR A 294 -12.48 -18.24 -11.73
CA TYR A 294 -12.17 -17.34 -12.82
C TYR A 294 -10.94 -17.81 -13.58
N ASN A 295 -11.02 -17.85 -14.91
CA ASN A 295 -9.84 -18.13 -15.73
C ASN A 295 -9.11 -16.83 -16.04
N ILE A 296 -7.91 -16.67 -15.50
CA ILE A 296 -7.06 -15.51 -15.70
C ILE A 296 -5.82 -16.00 -16.46
N ARG A 297 -5.65 -15.55 -17.70
CA ARG A 297 -4.50 -15.90 -18.55
C ARG A 297 -4.25 -17.41 -18.73
N GLY A 298 -5.34 -18.19 -18.70
CA GLY A 298 -5.28 -19.64 -18.94
C GLY A 298 -5.18 -20.49 -17.66
N GLU A 299 -5.09 -19.86 -16.49
CA GLU A 299 -5.09 -20.54 -15.19
C GLU A 299 -6.37 -20.24 -14.41
N ASN A 300 -6.80 -21.20 -13.60
CA ASN A 300 -8.00 -21.08 -12.78
C ASN A 300 -7.66 -20.60 -11.36
N TYR A 301 -8.39 -19.59 -10.90
CA TYR A 301 -8.26 -19.00 -9.57
C TYR A 301 -9.61 -18.91 -8.88
N PHE A 302 -9.61 -19.08 -7.56
CA PHE A 302 -10.73 -18.73 -6.72
C PHE A 302 -10.73 -17.22 -6.52
N HIS A 303 -11.88 -16.61 -6.64
CA HIS A 303 -12.01 -15.15 -6.66
C HIS A 303 -11.14 -14.49 -7.75
N GLY A 304 -11.14 -13.22 -7.77
CA GLY A 304 -10.32 -12.36 -8.58
C GLY A 304 -10.94 -10.96 -8.51
N MET A 305 -10.38 -10.06 -7.72
CA MET A 305 -10.89 -8.70 -7.63
C MET A 305 -9.74 -7.71 -7.79
N THR A 306 -9.91 -6.78 -8.71
CA THR A 306 -9.00 -5.63 -8.76
C THR A 306 -9.18 -4.80 -7.51
N THR A 307 -8.15 -4.71 -6.69
CA THR A 307 -8.20 -4.05 -5.38
C THR A 307 -7.43 -2.77 -5.32
N GLU A 308 -6.34 -2.67 -6.08
CA GLU A 308 -5.50 -1.49 -6.13
C GLU A 308 -5.16 -1.14 -7.58
N MET A 309 -4.98 0.14 -7.83
CA MET A 309 -4.52 0.65 -9.11
C MET A 309 -3.60 1.83 -8.90
N CYS A 310 -2.52 1.90 -9.69
CA CYS A 310 -1.73 3.12 -9.84
C CYS A 310 -1.54 3.46 -11.31
N ARG A 311 -1.03 4.65 -11.57
CA ARG A 311 -0.82 5.16 -12.90
C ARG A 311 0.63 5.54 -13.12
N GLN A 312 1.16 5.12 -14.26
CA GLN A 312 2.43 5.59 -14.80
C GLN A 312 2.19 6.16 -16.19
N ASP A 313 2.24 7.48 -16.36
CA ASP A 313 1.90 8.16 -17.62
C ASP A 313 0.56 7.69 -18.16
N ASP A 314 0.56 6.96 -19.30
CA ASP A 314 -0.62 6.37 -19.93
C ASP A 314 -0.85 4.90 -19.52
N LEU A 315 0.08 4.31 -18.78
CA LEU A 315 -0.03 2.93 -18.30
C LEU A 315 -0.77 2.89 -16.97
N ILE A 316 -1.78 2.06 -16.90
CA ILE A 316 -2.52 1.74 -15.67
C ILE A 316 -2.02 0.37 -15.20
N ILE A 317 -1.56 0.30 -13.99
CA ILE A 317 -1.17 -0.93 -13.34
C ILE A 317 -2.22 -1.26 -12.30
N ALA A 318 -2.79 -2.44 -12.40
CA ALA A 318 -3.82 -2.93 -11.50
C ALA A 318 -3.39 -4.24 -10.84
N THR A 319 -3.86 -4.46 -9.62
CA THR A 319 -3.66 -5.73 -8.92
C THR A 319 -4.96 -6.53 -8.90
N ILE A 320 -4.84 -7.81 -9.14
CA ILE A 320 -5.94 -8.77 -9.02
C ILE A 320 -5.60 -9.69 -7.85
N ASN A 321 -6.32 -9.52 -6.74
CA ASN A 321 -6.22 -10.43 -5.61
C ASN A 321 -7.01 -11.69 -5.92
N ALA A 322 -6.35 -12.83 -5.86
CA ALA A 322 -6.90 -14.14 -6.17
C ALA A 322 -6.38 -15.19 -5.18
N SER A 323 -6.86 -16.42 -5.28
CA SER A 323 -6.31 -17.56 -4.56
C SER A 323 -6.15 -18.73 -5.52
N LYS A 324 -5.04 -19.44 -5.40
CA LYS A 324 -4.77 -20.68 -6.17
C LYS A 324 -4.74 -21.89 -5.26
N LEU A 325 -4.94 -23.08 -5.80
CA LEU A 325 -4.71 -24.31 -5.07
C LEU A 325 -3.22 -24.50 -4.81
N LYS A 326 -2.87 -24.95 -3.59
CA LYS A 326 -1.50 -25.38 -3.25
C LYS A 326 -1.01 -26.54 -4.10
N SER A 327 -1.94 -27.40 -4.54
CA SER A 327 -1.62 -28.54 -5.41
C SER A 327 -2.88 -29.02 -6.16
N GLY A 328 -2.68 -29.46 -7.42
CA GLY A 328 -3.77 -30.00 -8.25
C GLY A 328 -4.45 -28.94 -9.11
N GLU A 329 -5.61 -29.29 -9.64
CA GLU A 329 -6.42 -28.42 -10.52
C GLU A 329 -7.75 -28.13 -9.86
N ILE A 330 -8.28 -26.92 -10.08
CA ILE A 330 -9.64 -26.55 -9.66
C ILE A 330 -10.61 -27.14 -10.68
N ILE A 331 -11.53 -27.98 -10.22
CA ILE A 331 -12.53 -28.66 -11.07
C ILE A 331 -13.93 -28.21 -10.68
N GLU A 332 -14.83 -28.11 -11.66
CA GLU A 332 -16.23 -27.75 -11.47
C GLU A 332 -16.93 -28.65 -10.46
N GLY A 333 -17.65 -28.04 -9.51
CA GLY A 333 -18.37 -28.76 -8.45
C GLY A 333 -17.49 -29.42 -7.40
N GLY A 334 -16.16 -29.20 -7.45
CA GLY A 334 -15.20 -29.70 -6.45
C GLY A 334 -15.46 -29.07 -5.07
N TYR A 335 -14.85 -29.68 -4.05
CA TYR A 335 -14.90 -29.23 -2.66
C TYR A 335 -13.51 -28.78 -2.24
N TYR A 336 -13.40 -27.53 -1.77
CA TYR A 336 -12.13 -26.93 -1.39
C TYR A 336 -12.27 -26.13 -0.09
N SER A 337 -11.15 -25.87 0.57
CA SER A 337 -11.09 -25.04 1.78
C SER A 337 -9.97 -24.01 1.69
N GLU A 338 -10.04 -22.97 2.50
CA GLU A 338 -8.98 -21.97 2.58
C GLU A 338 -7.62 -22.55 2.95
N THR A 339 -7.59 -23.66 3.71
CA THR A 339 -6.32 -24.33 4.09
C THR A 339 -5.62 -24.98 2.91
N GLU A 340 -6.33 -25.23 1.82
CA GLU A 340 -5.82 -25.85 0.58
C GLU A 340 -5.40 -24.79 -0.45
N THR A 341 -5.55 -23.50 -0.14
CA THR A 341 -5.27 -22.40 -1.05
C THR A 341 -4.13 -21.53 -0.57
N ASP A 342 -3.47 -20.87 -1.51
CA ASP A 342 -2.53 -19.77 -1.26
C ASP A 342 -3.09 -18.48 -1.88
N PRO A 343 -3.02 -17.35 -1.16
CA PRO A 343 -3.33 -16.06 -1.75
C PRO A 343 -2.28 -15.75 -2.83
N VAL A 344 -2.74 -15.10 -3.88
CA VAL A 344 -1.90 -14.68 -5.00
C VAL A 344 -2.32 -13.28 -5.43
N VAL A 345 -1.35 -12.44 -5.74
CA VAL A 345 -1.59 -11.15 -6.36
C VAL A 345 -1.01 -11.15 -7.77
N LEU A 346 -1.87 -10.92 -8.74
CA LEU A 346 -1.50 -10.81 -10.15
C LEU A 346 -1.48 -9.34 -10.55
N PHE A 347 -0.45 -8.91 -11.27
CA PHE A 347 -0.43 -7.60 -11.91
C PHE A 347 -1.06 -7.66 -13.29
N ALA A 348 -1.87 -6.67 -13.61
CA ALA A 348 -2.44 -6.46 -14.92
C ALA A 348 -2.15 -5.03 -15.39
N PHE A 349 -1.84 -4.89 -16.67
CA PHE A 349 -1.41 -3.65 -17.27
C PHE A 349 -2.39 -3.22 -18.33
N TYR A 350 -2.80 -1.96 -18.33
CA TYR A 350 -3.79 -1.44 -19.26
C TYR A 350 -3.40 -0.08 -19.81
N GLN A 351 -3.93 0.26 -20.97
CA GLN A 351 -3.87 1.61 -21.54
C GLN A 351 -5.23 2.02 -22.08
N ILE A 352 -5.50 3.32 -22.11
CA ILE A 352 -6.67 3.86 -22.80
C ILE A 352 -6.24 4.22 -24.22
N GLU A 353 -6.74 3.46 -25.21
CA GLU A 353 -6.50 3.67 -26.63
C GLU A 353 -7.82 3.92 -27.36
N ASN A 354 -7.96 5.07 -28.01
CA ASN A 354 -9.19 5.42 -28.76
C ASN A 354 -10.49 5.28 -27.94
N LYS A 355 -10.47 5.63 -26.66
CA LYS A 355 -11.58 5.45 -25.70
C LYS A 355 -11.90 3.98 -25.37
N GLU A 356 -10.99 3.10 -25.59
CA GLU A 356 -11.09 1.69 -25.20
C GLU A 356 -10.01 1.36 -24.17
N LEU A 357 -10.35 0.52 -23.20
CA LEU A 357 -9.42 -0.04 -22.24
C LEU A 357 -8.78 -1.28 -22.88
N VAL A 358 -7.46 -1.25 -23.05
CA VAL A 358 -6.70 -2.32 -23.72
C VAL A 358 -5.69 -2.92 -22.76
N GLU A 359 -5.74 -4.24 -22.58
CA GLU A 359 -4.74 -4.97 -21.78
C GLU A 359 -3.40 -5.03 -22.52
N LYS A 360 -2.33 -4.74 -21.81
CA LYS A 360 -0.95 -4.83 -22.29
C LYS A 360 -0.26 -6.07 -21.73
N GLN A 361 0.43 -6.77 -22.59
CA GLN A 361 1.26 -7.91 -22.19
C GLN A 361 2.63 -7.38 -21.74
N ILE A 362 2.78 -7.15 -20.44
CA ILE A 362 4.03 -6.74 -19.80
C ILE A 362 4.45 -7.88 -18.89
N GLU A 363 5.67 -8.34 -19.04
CA GLU A 363 6.22 -9.43 -18.25
C GLU A 363 6.70 -8.94 -16.89
N ILE A 364 6.36 -9.69 -15.84
CA ILE A 364 6.99 -9.57 -14.54
C ILE A 364 7.94 -10.75 -14.38
N ILE A 365 9.23 -10.45 -14.20
CA ILE A 365 10.29 -11.45 -14.04
C ILE A 365 10.58 -11.58 -12.55
N GLY A 366 10.36 -12.77 -12.01
CA GLY A 366 10.52 -13.06 -10.59
C GLY A 366 9.47 -14.01 -10.06
N GLU A 367 9.42 -14.15 -8.75
CA GLU A 367 8.42 -14.98 -8.09
C GLU A 367 7.06 -14.26 -8.02
N GLU A 368 5.97 -15.04 -8.08
CA GLU A 368 4.63 -14.53 -7.83
C GLU A 368 4.51 -14.05 -6.38
N ILE A 369 3.76 -12.96 -6.18
CA ILE A 369 3.43 -12.49 -4.84
C ILE A 369 2.43 -13.47 -4.22
N ASN A 370 2.87 -14.20 -3.20
CA ASN A 370 2.07 -15.19 -2.47
C ASN A 370 1.52 -14.65 -1.14
N HIS A 371 1.34 -13.34 -1.02
CA HIS A 371 0.81 -12.71 0.18
C HIS A 371 0.04 -11.44 -0.16
N ASN A 372 -0.79 -10.98 0.76
CA ASN A 372 -1.55 -9.76 0.59
C ASN A 372 -0.68 -8.53 0.86
N PHE A 373 -0.90 -7.47 0.09
CA PHE A 373 -0.38 -6.14 0.41
C PHE A 373 -1.52 -5.11 0.51
N ASN A 374 -1.27 -4.04 1.28
CA ASN A 374 -2.27 -3.02 1.53
C ASN A 374 -2.30 -1.95 0.47
N PHE A 375 -1.12 -1.54 0.04
CA PHE A 375 -0.93 -0.46 -0.89
C PHE A 375 0.14 -0.85 -1.89
N PHE A 376 -0.01 -0.36 -3.10
CA PHE A 376 1.10 -0.28 -4.01
C PHE A 376 1.12 1.09 -4.68
N ASP A 377 2.31 1.55 -4.98
CA ASP A 377 2.56 2.82 -5.62
C ASP A 377 3.38 2.63 -6.89
N CYS A 378 3.18 3.52 -7.85
CA CYS A 378 4.01 3.66 -9.03
C CYS A 378 4.94 4.85 -8.83
N ILE A 379 6.18 4.58 -8.40
CA ILE A 379 7.19 5.59 -8.12
C ILE A 379 8.54 5.20 -8.74
N ASP A 380 9.32 6.17 -9.19
CA ASP A 380 10.67 5.95 -9.73
C ASP A 380 11.68 5.87 -8.57
N VAL A 381 11.93 4.64 -8.07
CA VAL A 381 12.80 4.43 -6.90
C VAL A 381 14.29 4.44 -7.21
N ASN A 382 14.67 4.31 -8.49
CA ASN A 382 16.05 4.24 -8.93
C ASN A 382 16.53 5.51 -9.68
N ASN A 383 15.63 6.49 -9.89
CA ASN A 383 15.85 7.75 -10.60
C ASN A 383 16.25 7.56 -12.07
N ASP A 384 15.67 6.60 -12.76
CA ASP A 384 15.87 6.35 -14.19
C ASP A 384 14.79 7.01 -15.08
N ASN A 385 13.84 7.72 -14.49
CA ASN A 385 12.65 8.34 -15.06
C ASN A 385 11.59 7.34 -15.56
N MET A 386 11.63 6.10 -15.09
CA MET A 386 10.57 5.14 -15.30
C MET A 386 9.99 4.78 -13.92
N SER A 387 8.67 4.79 -13.79
CA SER A 387 8.09 4.40 -12.51
C SER A 387 8.18 2.90 -12.30
N ASP A 388 8.62 2.54 -11.12
CA ASP A 388 8.67 1.18 -10.60
C ASP A 388 7.38 0.88 -9.82
N ILE A 389 7.18 -0.38 -9.45
CA ILE A 389 6.09 -0.78 -8.56
C ILE A 389 6.66 -1.04 -7.17
N VAL A 390 6.09 -0.41 -6.16
CA VAL A 390 6.42 -0.66 -4.76
C VAL A 390 5.18 -1.16 -4.05
N ALA A 391 5.19 -2.41 -3.62
CA ALA A 391 4.10 -3.04 -2.89
C ALA A 391 4.41 -3.07 -1.39
N GLN A 392 3.53 -2.49 -0.58
CA GLN A 392 3.64 -2.53 0.88
C GLN A 392 3.09 -3.86 1.39
N VAL A 393 3.97 -4.74 1.78
CA VAL A 393 3.64 -6.07 2.26
C VAL A 393 3.27 -6.02 3.74
N PHE A 394 2.24 -6.78 4.11
CA PHE A 394 1.94 -7.05 5.52
C PHE A 394 2.70 -8.27 6.01
N SER A 395 3.41 -8.15 7.07
CA SER A 395 3.73 -9.31 7.88
C SER A 395 2.57 -9.55 8.86
N GLN A 396 1.82 -10.62 8.64
CA GLN A 396 0.72 -10.98 9.53
C GLN A 396 1.12 -12.17 10.41
N PRO A 397 0.89 -12.09 11.73
CA PRO A 397 1.35 -13.14 12.66
C PRO A 397 0.57 -14.45 12.58
N TRP A 398 -0.55 -14.50 11.85
CA TRP A 398 -1.28 -15.74 11.61
C TRP A 398 -0.80 -16.52 10.37
N ASN A 399 0.07 -15.93 9.57
CA ASN A 399 0.76 -16.65 8.49
C ASN A 399 2.16 -17.01 9.00
N ASP A 400 2.28 -18.12 9.73
CA ASP A 400 3.56 -18.65 10.25
C ASP A 400 4.61 -18.96 9.16
N GLN A 401 4.31 -18.71 7.90
CA GLN A 401 5.17 -19.02 6.76
C GLN A 401 5.82 -17.80 6.10
N ASP A 402 5.36 -16.58 6.40
CA ASP A 402 5.92 -15.38 5.79
C ASP A 402 7.12 -14.88 6.58
N ASN A 403 8.31 -15.26 6.13
CA ASN A 403 9.57 -14.68 6.59
C ASN A 403 9.73 -13.20 6.17
N ASN A 404 8.75 -12.64 5.47
CA ASN A 404 8.78 -11.25 5.05
C ASN A 404 8.33 -10.36 6.21
N GLN A 405 9.27 -9.73 6.88
CA GLN A 405 9.05 -8.86 8.05
C GLN A 405 8.46 -7.48 7.66
N GLY A 406 7.55 -7.43 6.70
CA GLY A 406 6.91 -6.20 6.23
C GLY A 406 7.81 -5.33 5.36
N VAL A 407 8.93 -5.85 4.88
CA VAL A 407 9.79 -5.17 3.91
C VAL A 407 9.02 -5.05 2.59
N PRO A 408 8.95 -3.85 1.97
CA PRO A 408 8.22 -3.70 0.72
C PRO A 408 8.84 -4.53 -0.40
N GLU A 409 8.01 -5.06 -1.28
CA GLU A 409 8.45 -5.65 -2.54
C GLU A 409 8.59 -4.56 -3.61
N VAL A 410 9.65 -4.64 -4.38
CA VAL A 410 9.97 -3.64 -5.40
C VAL A 410 10.16 -4.34 -6.74
N TYR A 411 9.45 -3.83 -7.76
CA TYR A 411 9.55 -4.31 -9.13
C TYR A 411 10.08 -3.19 -10.00
N ILE A 412 11.33 -3.32 -10.43
CA ILE A 412 12.04 -2.32 -11.23
C ILE A 412 11.59 -2.39 -12.69
N ASN A 413 11.19 -1.26 -13.24
CA ASN A 413 10.82 -1.11 -14.65
C ASN A 413 12.07 -1.05 -15.54
N SER A 414 12.12 -1.88 -16.56
CA SER A 414 13.21 -1.91 -17.54
C SER A 414 12.80 -1.46 -18.95
N GLY A 415 11.67 -0.71 -19.06
CA GLY A 415 11.17 -0.20 -20.33
C GLY A 415 10.33 -1.18 -21.16
N GLY A 416 9.96 -2.32 -20.60
CA GLY A 416 9.11 -3.33 -21.29
C GLY A 416 8.78 -4.54 -20.44
N SER A 417 9.41 -4.66 -19.29
CA SER A 417 9.18 -5.67 -18.28
C SER A 417 9.51 -5.11 -16.89
N TYR A 418 9.03 -5.78 -15.85
CA TYR A 418 9.36 -5.48 -14.47
C TYR A 418 10.16 -6.62 -13.86
N PHE A 419 11.18 -6.29 -13.07
CA PHE A 419 12.02 -7.25 -12.36
C PHE A 419 11.78 -7.14 -10.87
N ASN A 420 11.43 -8.25 -10.21
CA ASN A 420 11.37 -8.30 -8.77
C ASN A 420 12.79 -8.14 -8.20
N LEU A 421 12.98 -7.10 -7.38
CA LEU A 421 14.24 -6.81 -6.73
C LEU A 421 14.41 -7.72 -5.51
N ASP A 422 15.58 -8.34 -5.36
CA ASP A 422 15.90 -9.11 -4.16
C ASP A 422 16.09 -8.17 -2.95
N THR A 423 15.09 -8.12 -2.08
CA THR A 423 15.08 -7.34 -0.84
C THR A 423 15.50 -8.15 0.39
N SER A 424 15.93 -9.39 0.22
CA SER A 424 16.30 -10.30 1.33
C SER A 424 17.45 -9.81 2.21
N THR A 425 18.25 -8.86 1.70
CA THR A 425 19.37 -8.25 2.43
C THR A 425 19.01 -6.89 3.05
N TRP A 426 17.78 -6.44 2.88
CA TRP A 426 17.36 -5.17 3.44
C TRP A 426 17.21 -5.27 4.96
N PRO A 427 17.31 -4.12 5.67
CA PRO A 427 17.06 -4.11 7.10
C PRO A 427 15.67 -4.66 7.42
N VAL A 428 15.58 -5.37 8.52
CA VAL A 428 14.34 -5.92 9.04
C VAL A 428 13.92 -5.16 10.28
N TYR A 429 12.62 -5.05 10.48
CA TYR A 429 12.07 -4.38 11.64
C TYR A 429 12.46 -5.11 12.94
N SER A 430 12.81 -4.33 13.98
CA SER A 430 13.33 -4.89 15.21
C SER A 430 12.30 -5.66 16.06
N VAL A 431 11.02 -5.58 15.73
CA VAL A 431 9.91 -6.22 16.44
C VAL A 431 9.21 -7.24 15.53
N ASN A 432 9.22 -8.51 15.95
CA ASN A 432 8.80 -9.65 15.11
C ASN A 432 7.28 -9.88 14.99
N ASP A 433 6.42 -8.99 15.46
CA ASP A 433 4.99 -9.28 15.63
C ASP A 433 4.06 -8.47 14.70
N GLY A 434 4.42 -8.34 13.48
CA GLY A 434 3.65 -7.61 12.47
C GLY A 434 4.22 -6.21 12.24
N SER A 435 4.71 -6.03 11.04
CA SER A 435 5.27 -4.77 10.57
C SER A 435 4.80 -4.46 9.17
N GLN A 436 4.93 -3.21 8.81
CA GLN A 436 4.71 -2.72 7.47
C GLN A 436 5.83 -1.75 7.13
N GLY A 437 6.20 -1.71 5.85
CA GLY A 437 7.23 -0.80 5.37
C GLY A 437 6.87 -0.16 4.05
N TYR A 438 7.44 1.01 3.80
CA TYR A 438 7.37 1.68 2.52
C TYR A 438 8.67 2.43 2.23
N LEU A 439 8.82 2.92 1.00
CA LEU A 439 9.95 3.71 0.56
C LEU A 439 9.58 5.20 0.48
N SER A 440 10.46 6.06 1.01
CA SER A 440 10.31 7.52 0.96
C SER A 440 11.68 8.18 0.99
N ASP A 441 11.90 9.25 0.25
CA ASP A 441 13.11 10.08 0.36
C ASP A 441 12.98 10.99 1.59
N VAL A 442 13.35 10.44 2.76
CA VAL A 442 13.08 11.07 4.06
C VAL A 442 14.00 12.27 4.33
N ASP A 443 15.25 12.20 3.92
CA ASP A 443 16.23 13.28 4.12
C ASP A 443 16.40 14.21 2.90
N SER A 444 15.54 14.06 1.89
CA SER A 444 15.50 14.84 0.66
C SER A 444 16.84 14.83 -0.10
N ASN A 445 17.58 13.73 -0.04
CA ASN A 445 18.85 13.55 -0.73
C ASN A 445 18.71 12.99 -2.15
N GLY A 446 17.50 12.68 -2.59
CA GLY A 446 17.17 12.08 -3.87
C GLY A 446 17.32 10.56 -3.90
N THR A 447 17.47 9.89 -2.76
CA THR A 447 17.48 8.44 -2.65
C THR A 447 16.37 7.98 -1.72
N PHE A 448 15.74 6.83 -2.03
CA PHE A 448 14.63 6.32 -1.23
C PHE A 448 15.13 5.58 0.01
N ASP A 449 14.64 5.98 1.16
CA ASP A 449 14.87 5.39 2.47
C ASP A 449 13.79 4.36 2.79
N LEU A 450 14.12 3.39 3.64
CA LEU A 450 13.18 2.38 4.11
C LEU A 450 12.58 2.83 5.45
N VAL A 451 11.26 2.97 5.47
CA VAL A 451 10.48 3.33 6.68
C VAL A 451 9.70 2.11 7.14
N MET A 452 9.92 1.66 8.37
CA MET A 452 9.29 0.49 8.96
C MET A 452 8.51 0.89 10.21
N PHE A 453 7.32 0.32 10.40
CA PHE A 453 6.47 0.63 11.56
C PHE A 453 5.61 -0.57 11.98
N PRO A 454 5.14 -0.62 13.25
CA PRO A 454 4.34 -1.74 13.74
C PRO A 454 2.92 -1.70 13.19
N LEU A 455 2.34 -2.88 12.91
CA LEU A 455 0.94 -3.03 12.47
C LEU A 455 -0.04 -3.31 13.61
N LYS A 456 0.41 -3.63 14.81
CA LYS A 456 -0.47 -4.10 15.88
C LYS A 456 -0.47 -3.27 17.14
N ALA A 457 -1.67 -3.23 17.71
CA ALA A 457 -2.03 -2.51 18.91
C ALA A 457 -1.20 -2.83 20.16
N ASN A 458 -0.79 -4.06 20.33
CA ASN A 458 -0.15 -4.51 21.58
C ASN A 458 1.38 -4.50 21.54
N ILE A 459 1.94 -3.95 20.46
CA ILE A 459 3.38 -3.94 20.28
C ILE A 459 3.84 -2.51 20.42
N SER A 460 4.54 -2.26 21.51
CA SER A 460 5.37 -1.07 21.62
C SER A 460 6.51 -1.22 20.64
N GLY A 461 6.48 -0.47 19.57
CA GLY A 461 7.55 -0.42 18.58
C GLY A 461 7.76 1.01 18.12
N ASP A 462 9.01 1.40 17.99
CA ASP A 462 9.35 2.67 17.37
C ASP A 462 9.11 2.58 15.86
N ILE A 463 8.82 3.69 15.21
CA ILE A 463 8.98 3.80 13.78
C ILE A 463 10.49 3.83 13.51
N GLU A 464 10.96 2.99 12.59
CA GLU A 464 12.38 2.88 12.24
C GLU A 464 12.62 3.36 10.81
N ILE A 465 13.52 4.32 10.61
CA ILE A 465 13.88 4.86 9.32
C ILE A 465 15.32 4.48 9.01
N PHE A 466 15.52 3.66 8.00
CA PHE A 466 16.84 3.26 7.52
C PHE A 466 17.21 4.12 6.32
N LEU A 467 18.06 5.11 6.55
CA LEU A 467 18.53 6.00 5.47
C LEU A 467 19.37 5.22 4.46
N SER A 468 19.14 5.49 3.19
CA SER A 468 19.93 4.88 2.12
C SER A 468 21.31 5.53 1.96
N ASN A 469 22.25 4.74 1.48
CA ASN A 469 23.60 5.20 1.16
C ASN A 469 23.77 5.46 -0.36
N LYS A 470 22.83 5.00 -1.17
CA LYS A 470 22.89 5.05 -2.64
C LYS A 470 21.51 4.76 -3.24
N ASN A 471 21.34 5.06 -4.52
CA ASN A 471 20.14 4.69 -5.25
C ASN A 471 19.93 3.18 -5.27
N ILE A 472 18.68 2.76 -5.26
CA ILE A 472 18.27 1.39 -5.53
C ILE A 472 18.66 1.08 -6.98
N THR A 473 19.36 0.00 -7.20
CA THR A 473 19.79 -0.43 -8.53
C THR A 473 19.55 -1.93 -8.69
N ASN A 474 19.33 -2.37 -9.92
CA ASN A 474 19.21 -3.78 -10.29
C ASN A 474 20.43 -4.61 -9.89
#